data_06994911bb4a1651067cc4507be3d2cf
#
_entry.id   06994911bb4a1651067cc4507be3d2cf
#
_cell.length_a   1.000
_cell.length_b   1.000
_cell.length_c   1.000
_cell.angle_alpha   90.00
_cell.angle_beta   90.00
_cell.angle_gamma   90.00
#
_symmetry.space_group_name_H-M   'P 1'
#
loop_
_entity.id
_entity.type
_entity.pdbx_description
1 polymer ?
#
loop_
_entity_poly.entity_id
_entity_poly.type
_entity_poly.pdbx_seq_one_letter_code
_entity_poly.pdbx_strand_id
1 'polypeptide(L)'
;MLAVLDEADSLNRNYIPFTTDSALKIATEWFDSHGSANERMRAHYLLGCAYRDMGEAPAALQSYHDAVDCADTTATDCDYRLLSRVHGQMGNLFYEMNLPYEQKSVLNNAIKYSLLSGDTLVSIICYESLYNVYHYLGMEDSCLAILLNSRQLYLMHGYNREAAICAGNIISTLVEQGKFIQARSYIDIYEKESGMFRNNEISEGKEIYYYIKGRYYLGVEKTDSAELMFRRLLESGKDINDKEAAFYGLSLLYKKLHNNDSVAKYSLKAYDANDKQKRNSIEIEMQQMQSQYDYTRHQQLALEKSEEVSKFKSILFVVIFCVICVLYCTISIIRKYNRERREMEKQHKSDVQELLLLKNEIEKLSTANLPLIIEEKTKRIHELQSKIDEYQTKNYKKLNDVNLRLTKSEIYKHFRDYCLAPHKSEITVEDWDTLVGLLNNEVPTFFQLLTVNTQSLRKLDIYLCILVRLHFQPKDISIILDISQSEVSVLRRRLLKKIFNCDGSAKDFDKKIQSISD
;
A
#
# COMPACT_ATOMS: atom_id res chain seq x y z
N MET A 1 22.89 15.33 -11.52
CA MET A 1 22.31 13.98 -11.53
C MET A 1 22.03 13.49 -12.96
N LEU A 2 21.44 14.29 -13.86
CA LEU A 2 21.22 13.85 -15.27
C LEU A 2 22.51 13.37 -15.97
N ALA A 3 23.62 14.08 -15.79
CA ALA A 3 24.91 13.67 -16.35
C ALA A 3 25.38 12.26 -15.91
N VAL A 4 25.07 11.88 -14.67
CA VAL A 4 25.36 10.52 -14.16
C VAL A 4 24.53 9.47 -14.91
N LEU A 5 23.22 9.75 -15.16
CA LEU A 5 22.40 8.82 -15.95
C LEU A 5 22.83 8.77 -17.43
N ASP A 6 23.27 9.90 -18.00
CA ASP A 6 23.73 9.94 -19.40
C ASP A 6 25.03 9.16 -19.57
N GLU A 7 25.97 9.28 -18.65
CA GLU A 7 27.21 8.50 -18.62
C GLU A 7 26.92 6.99 -18.46
N ALA A 8 26.07 6.65 -17.48
CA ALA A 8 25.67 5.26 -17.24
C ALA A 8 24.95 4.64 -18.46
N ASP A 9 24.04 5.39 -19.10
CA ASP A 9 23.35 4.93 -20.32
C ASP A 9 24.35 4.73 -21.47
N SER A 10 25.37 5.58 -21.59
CA SER A 10 26.44 5.43 -22.57
C SER A 10 27.27 4.15 -22.30
N LEU A 11 27.64 3.88 -21.05
CA LEU A 11 28.36 2.67 -20.68
C LEU A 11 27.52 1.42 -21.03
N ASN A 12 26.26 1.40 -20.60
CA ASN A 12 25.35 0.27 -20.85
C ASN A 12 25.12 0.03 -22.36
N ARG A 13 24.97 1.07 -23.18
CA ARG A 13 24.82 0.95 -24.64
C ARG A 13 26.08 0.46 -25.36
N ASN A 14 27.25 0.75 -24.82
CA ASN A 14 28.52 0.29 -25.36
C ASN A 14 28.98 -1.05 -24.77
N TYR A 15 28.10 -1.74 -24.02
CA TYR A 15 28.40 -3.02 -23.35
C TYR A 15 29.63 -2.95 -22.45
N ILE A 16 29.88 -1.80 -21.82
CA ILE A 16 30.93 -1.63 -20.81
C ILE A 16 30.31 -1.96 -19.45
N PRO A 17 30.75 -3.05 -18.78
CA PRO A 17 30.12 -3.50 -17.54
C PRO A 17 30.35 -2.51 -16.39
N PHE A 18 29.34 -2.34 -15.56
CA PHE A 18 29.44 -1.57 -14.34
C PHE A 18 30.24 -2.35 -13.28
N THR A 19 31.12 -1.66 -12.59
CA THR A 19 31.94 -2.20 -11.49
C THR A 19 31.51 -1.67 -10.12
N THR A 20 30.61 -0.68 -10.08
CA THR A 20 30.11 -0.04 -8.85
C THR A 20 28.70 0.52 -9.09
N ASP A 21 27.90 0.55 -8.05
CA ASP A 21 26.53 1.07 -8.02
C ASP A 21 26.39 2.44 -7.33
N SER A 22 27.47 2.92 -6.67
CA SER A 22 27.42 4.04 -5.71
C SER A 22 26.86 5.33 -6.32
N ALA A 23 27.33 5.71 -7.52
CA ALA A 23 26.85 6.92 -8.19
C ALA A 23 25.38 6.80 -8.62
N LEU A 24 24.97 5.59 -9.04
CA LEU A 24 23.60 5.32 -9.47
C LEU A 24 22.64 5.26 -8.28
N LYS A 25 23.03 4.73 -7.12
CA LYS A 25 22.24 4.80 -5.88
C LYS A 25 21.92 6.25 -5.49
N ILE A 26 22.93 7.10 -5.44
CA ILE A 26 22.74 8.53 -5.12
C ILE A 26 21.84 9.21 -6.14
N ALA A 27 22.03 8.90 -7.44
CA ALA A 27 21.21 9.47 -8.49
C ALA A 27 19.74 8.99 -8.36
N THR A 28 19.50 7.71 -8.10
CA THR A 28 18.15 7.13 -7.93
C THR A 28 17.43 7.77 -6.75
N GLU A 29 18.05 7.85 -5.56
CA GLU A 29 17.46 8.53 -4.39
C GLU A 29 17.10 10.00 -4.68
N TRP A 30 17.93 10.68 -5.46
CA TRP A 30 17.65 12.07 -5.84
C TRP A 30 16.45 12.15 -6.79
N PHE A 31 16.38 11.28 -7.83
CA PHE A 31 15.29 11.28 -8.80
C PHE A 31 13.97 10.82 -8.19
N ASP A 32 13.97 9.94 -7.19
CA ASP A 32 12.76 9.52 -6.47
C ASP A 32 12.04 10.71 -5.84
N SER A 33 12.82 11.72 -5.40
CA SER A 33 12.28 12.92 -4.76
C SER A 33 12.02 14.08 -5.74
N HIS A 34 12.72 14.15 -6.89
CA HIS A 34 12.76 15.33 -7.77
C HIS A 34 12.49 15.02 -9.24
N GLY A 35 12.48 13.74 -9.64
CA GLY A 35 12.38 13.34 -11.03
C GLY A 35 10.95 13.18 -11.54
N SER A 36 10.76 13.34 -12.85
CA SER A 36 9.57 12.88 -13.57
C SER A 36 9.46 11.34 -13.54
N ALA A 37 8.31 10.78 -13.91
CA ALA A 37 8.11 9.34 -13.99
C ALA A 37 9.16 8.65 -14.87
N ASN A 38 9.45 9.22 -16.05
CA ASN A 38 10.48 8.69 -16.96
C ASN A 38 11.90 8.79 -16.42
N GLU A 39 12.24 9.85 -15.70
CA GLU A 39 13.57 10.01 -15.08
C GLU A 39 13.78 9.02 -13.92
N ARG A 40 12.77 8.82 -13.07
CA ARG A 40 12.78 7.79 -12.02
C ARG A 40 12.93 6.39 -12.63
N MET A 41 12.08 6.06 -13.61
CA MET A 41 12.18 4.78 -14.34
C MET A 41 13.57 4.56 -14.92
N ARG A 42 14.19 5.60 -15.52
CA ARG A 42 15.55 5.53 -16.09
C ARG A 42 16.62 5.30 -15.03
N ALA A 43 16.51 5.97 -13.88
CA ALA A 43 17.45 5.83 -12.78
C ALA A 43 17.43 4.41 -12.22
N HIS A 44 16.25 3.87 -11.90
CA HIS A 44 16.08 2.50 -11.43
C HIS A 44 16.52 1.46 -12.47
N TYR A 45 16.21 1.68 -13.77
CA TYR A 45 16.68 0.80 -14.84
C TYR A 45 18.20 0.70 -14.89
N LEU A 46 18.91 1.83 -14.83
CA LEU A 46 20.38 1.85 -14.90
C LEU A 46 21.01 1.27 -13.62
N LEU A 47 20.40 1.48 -12.47
CA LEU A 47 20.82 0.83 -11.22
C LEU A 47 20.63 -0.69 -11.32
N GLY A 48 19.53 -1.17 -11.88
CA GLY A 48 19.31 -2.58 -12.17
C GLY A 48 20.36 -3.16 -13.14
N CYS A 49 20.77 -2.39 -14.16
CA CYS A 49 21.86 -2.79 -15.05
C CYS A 49 23.21 -2.90 -14.30
N ALA A 50 23.50 -2.00 -13.37
CA ALA A 50 24.72 -2.08 -12.57
C ALA A 50 24.71 -3.35 -11.69
N TYR A 51 23.62 -3.64 -11.00
CA TYR A 51 23.49 -4.87 -10.21
C TYR A 51 23.59 -6.14 -11.06
N ARG A 52 22.98 -6.15 -12.26
CA ARG A 52 23.14 -7.26 -13.22
C ARG A 52 24.61 -7.51 -13.54
N ASP A 53 25.34 -6.46 -13.89
CA ASP A 53 26.75 -6.59 -14.30
C ASP A 53 27.67 -7.01 -13.13
N MET A 54 27.29 -6.68 -11.90
CA MET A 54 27.96 -7.13 -10.67
C MET A 54 27.54 -8.55 -10.23
N GLY A 55 26.61 -9.20 -10.94
CA GLY A 55 26.10 -10.53 -10.61
C GLY A 55 25.08 -10.56 -9.46
N GLU A 56 24.56 -9.41 -9.06
CA GLU A 56 23.57 -9.28 -7.99
C GLU A 56 22.14 -9.38 -8.56
N ALA A 57 21.78 -10.53 -9.12
CA ALA A 57 20.50 -10.74 -9.80
C ALA A 57 19.24 -10.32 -9.00
N PRO A 58 19.15 -10.57 -7.67
CA PRO A 58 17.98 -10.11 -6.90
C PRO A 58 17.88 -8.59 -6.79
N ALA A 59 18.98 -7.90 -6.56
CA ALA A 59 19.01 -6.45 -6.49
C ALA A 59 18.70 -5.84 -7.87
N ALA A 60 19.16 -6.47 -8.94
CA ALA A 60 18.83 -6.09 -10.31
C ALA A 60 17.33 -6.23 -10.59
N LEU A 61 16.72 -7.35 -10.22
CA LEU A 61 15.27 -7.57 -10.37
C LEU A 61 14.46 -6.56 -9.57
N GLN A 62 14.84 -6.29 -8.31
CA GLN A 62 14.17 -5.28 -7.50
C GLN A 62 14.22 -3.92 -8.19
N SER A 63 15.39 -3.47 -8.64
CA SER A 63 15.55 -2.19 -9.33
C SER A 63 14.75 -2.13 -10.64
N TYR A 64 14.64 -3.23 -11.38
CA TYR A 64 13.79 -3.29 -12.57
C TYR A 64 12.30 -3.23 -12.24
N HIS A 65 11.86 -3.84 -11.13
CA HIS A 65 10.48 -3.69 -10.66
C HIS A 65 10.19 -2.26 -10.23
N ASP A 66 11.10 -1.64 -9.47
CA ASP A 66 10.97 -0.24 -9.08
C ASP A 66 10.90 0.68 -10.32
N ALA A 67 11.67 0.36 -11.37
CA ALA A 67 11.58 1.07 -12.65
C ALA A 67 10.18 0.92 -13.30
N VAL A 68 9.61 -0.28 -13.29
CA VAL A 68 8.24 -0.54 -13.80
C VAL A 68 7.20 0.25 -12.98
N ASP A 69 7.33 0.25 -11.66
CA ASP A 69 6.41 0.94 -10.76
C ASP A 69 6.47 2.47 -10.90
N CYS A 70 7.63 3.02 -11.30
CA CYS A 70 7.77 4.44 -11.63
C CYS A 70 7.10 4.84 -12.96
N ALA A 71 6.81 3.89 -13.86
CA ALA A 71 6.27 4.19 -15.18
C ALA A 71 4.81 4.63 -15.12
N ASP A 72 4.51 5.82 -15.64
CA ASP A 72 3.13 6.27 -15.84
C ASP A 72 2.67 5.93 -17.26
N THR A 73 2.07 4.75 -17.43
CA THR A 73 1.56 4.27 -18.73
C THR A 73 0.30 5.01 -19.20
N THR A 74 -0.25 5.92 -18.40
CA THR A 74 -1.40 6.77 -18.78
C THR A 74 -0.94 8.12 -19.34
N ALA A 75 0.30 8.52 -19.09
CA ALA A 75 0.89 9.75 -19.61
C ALA A 75 1.21 9.62 -21.10
N THR A 76 0.99 10.70 -21.85
CA THR A 76 1.24 10.75 -23.30
C THR A 76 2.74 10.73 -23.66
N ASP A 77 3.59 11.05 -22.71
CA ASP A 77 5.06 11.12 -22.84
C ASP A 77 5.77 9.89 -22.20
N CYS A 78 5.03 8.83 -21.84
CA CYS A 78 5.62 7.62 -21.27
C CYS A 78 6.68 7.03 -22.21
N ASP A 79 7.89 6.77 -21.67
CA ASP A 79 8.96 6.14 -22.43
C ASP A 79 8.76 4.62 -22.54
N TYR A 80 7.85 4.21 -23.43
CA TYR A 80 7.59 2.79 -23.71
C TYR A 80 8.81 2.04 -24.23
N ARG A 81 9.77 2.73 -24.88
CA ARG A 81 11.02 2.10 -25.33
C ARG A 81 11.86 1.66 -24.15
N LEU A 82 12.01 2.52 -23.14
CA LEU A 82 12.72 2.20 -21.91
C LEU A 82 11.99 1.10 -21.14
N LEU A 83 10.67 1.21 -21.01
CA LEU A 83 9.85 0.21 -20.32
C LEU A 83 9.95 -1.18 -20.96
N SER A 84 10.00 -1.24 -22.30
CA SER A 84 10.28 -2.49 -23.03
C SER A 84 11.65 -3.06 -22.69
N ARG A 85 12.69 -2.22 -22.61
CA ARG A 85 14.05 -2.67 -22.22
C ARG A 85 14.09 -3.21 -20.79
N VAL A 86 13.41 -2.56 -19.85
CA VAL A 86 13.31 -3.04 -18.46
C VAL A 86 12.77 -4.47 -18.45
N HIS A 87 11.63 -4.71 -19.10
CA HIS A 87 11.04 -6.04 -19.18
C HIS A 87 11.92 -7.05 -19.93
N GLY A 88 12.65 -6.60 -20.95
CA GLY A 88 13.62 -7.44 -21.68
C GLY A 88 14.77 -7.89 -20.77
N GLN A 89 15.31 -7.00 -19.94
CA GLN A 89 16.37 -7.34 -18.97
C GLN A 89 15.86 -8.32 -17.89
N MET A 90 14.66 -8.10 -17.37
CA MET A 90 14.02 -9.07 -16.47
C MET A 90 13.89 -10.44 -17.14
N GLY A 91 13.53 -10.48 -18.43
CA GLY A 91 13.44 -11.73 -19.20
C GLY A 91 14.78 -12.48 -19.30
N ASN A 92 15.89 -11.76 -19.42
CA ASN A 92 17.23 -12.35 -19.42
C ASN A 92 17.57 -12.95 -18.04
N LEU A 93 17.29 -12.20 -16.95
CA LEU A 93 17.54 -12.71 -15.59
C LEU A 93 16.68 -13.94 -15.29
N PHE A 94 15.40 -13.95 -15.66
CA PHE A 94 14.54 -15.13 -15.48
C PHE A 94 14.98 -16.33 -16.32
N TYR A 95 15.56 -16.09 -17.50
CA TYR A 95 16.19 -17.14 -18.28
C TYR A 95 17.38 -17.76 -17.54
N GLU A 96 18.29 -16.94 -17.01
CA GLU A 96 19.45 -17.39 -16.24
C GLU A 96 19.04 -18.14 -14.95
N MET A 97 17.91 -17.75 -14.36
CA MET A 97 17.35 -18.38 -13.17
C MET A 97 16.49 -19.61 -13.46
N ASN A 98 16.37 -20.05 -14.71
CA ASN A 98 15.53 -21.18 -15.15
C ASN A 98 14.04 -21.03 -14.77
N LEU A 99 13.48 -19.82 -14.90
CA LEU A 99 12.10 -19.46 -14.58
C LEU A 99 11.29 -19.17 -15.86
N PRO A 100 10.86 -20.20 -16.60
CA PRO A 100 10.27 -20.02 -17.93
C PRO A 100 8.90 -19.32 -17.92
N TYR A 101 8.11 -19.48 -16.88
CA TYR A 101 6.79 -18.83 -16.80
C TYR A 101 6.91 -17.33 -16.53
N GLU A 102 7.78 -16.96 -15.63
CA GLU A 102 8.12 -15.56 -15.31
C GLU A 102 8.77 -14.90 -16.52
N GLN A 103 9.72 -15.58 -17.16
CA GLN A 103 10.35 -15.12 -18.41
C GLN A 103 9.29 -14.83 -19.48
N LYS A 104 8.37 -15.76 -19.72
CA LYS A 104 7.29 -15.58 -20.71
C LYS A 104 6.43 -14.36 -20.40
N SER A 105 6.07 -14.15 -19.14
CA SER A 105 5.26 -13.02 -18.70
C SER A 105 5.92 -11.68 -19.02
N VAL A 106 7.19 -11.52 -18.64
CA VAL A 106 7.90 -10.24 -18.87
C VAL A 106 8.25 -10.03 -20.34
N LEU A 107 8.56 -11.08 -21.10
CA LEU A 107 8.78 -10.96 -22.54
C LEU A 107 7.52 -10.51 -23.29
N ASN A 108 6.34 -10.98 -22.89
CA ASN A 108 5.08 -10.51 -23.47
C ASN A 108 4.86 -9.00 -23.19
N ASN A 109 5.23 -8.52 -22.01
CA ASN A 109 5.19 -7.10 -21.69
C ASN A 109 6.24 -6.33 -22.52
N ALA A 110 7.45 -6.86 -22.67
CA ALA A 110 8.48 -6.26 -23.51
C ALA A 110 8.02 -6.10 -24.97
N ILE A 111 7.38 -7.14 -25.54
CA ILE A 111 6.77 -7.10 -26.88
C ILE A 111 5.69 -6.02 -26.95
N LYS A 112 4.76 -5.99 -25.98
CA LYS A 112 3.69 -5.00 -25.92
C LYS A 112 4.25 -3.57 -25.95
N TYR A 113 5.21 -3.28 -25.09
CA TYR A 113 5.75 -1.91 -24.96
C TYR A 113 6.69 -1.53 -26.11
N SER A 114 7.41 -2.48 -26.72
CA SER A 114 8.19 -2.20 -27.93
C SER A 114 7.29 -1.86 -29.13
N LEU A 115 6.15 -2.52 -29.26
CA LEU A 115 5.14 -2.17 -30.28
C LEU A 115 4.56 -0.77 -30.05
N LEU A 116 4.24 -0.40 -28.80
CA LEU A 116 3.75 0.94 -28.45
C LEU A 116 4.79 2.03 -28.70
N SER A 117 6.08 1.71 -28.56
CA SER A 117 7.17 2.65 -28.85
C SER A 117 7.53 2.73 -30.34
N GLY A 118 6.94 1.88 -31.18
CA GLY A 118 7.28 1.76 -32.62
C GLY A 118 8.62 1.05 -32.87
N ASP A 119 9.24 0.42 -31.88
CA ASP A 119 10.52 -0.29 -32.01
C ASP A 119 10.30 -1.73 -32.46
N THR A 120 10.08 -1.89 -33.77
CA THR A 120 9.81 -3.19 -34.40
C THR A 120 10.95 -4.19 -34.21
N LEU A 121 12.21 -3.72 -34.26
CA LEU A 121 13.36 -4.60 -34.09
C LEU A 121 13.37 -5.24 -32.68
N VAL A 122 13.23 -4.43 -31.63
CA VAL A 122 13.17 -4.91 -30.25
C VAL A 122 11.97 -5.84 -30.04
N SER A 123 10.82 -5.53 -30.66
CA SER A 123 9.64 -6.40 -30.60
C SER A 123 9.93 -7.81 -31.13
N ILE A 124 10.62 -7.92 -32.29
CA ILE A 124 10.96 -9.21 -32.89
C ILE A 124 12.02 -9.94 -32.03
N ILE A 125 13.01 -9.21 -31.48
CA ILE A 125 14.03 -9.80 -30.58
C ILE A 125 13.37 -10.40 -29.33
N CYS A 126 12.45 -9.68 -28.69
CA CYS A 126 11.72 -10.18 -27.53
C CYS A 126 10.82 -11.38 -27.88
N TYR A 127 10.19 -11.35 -29.06
CA TYR A 127 9.41 -12.48 -29.57
C TYR A 127 10.30 -13.71 -29.86
N GLU A 128 11.46 -13.52 -30.50
CA GLU A 128 12.45 -14.59 -30.70
C GLU A 128 12.85 -15.21 -29.36
N SER A 129 13.10 -14.38 -28.32
CA SER A 129 13.55 -14.86 -27.01
C SER A 129 12.55 -15.80 -26.32
N LEU A 130 11.27 -15.83 -26.75
CA LEU A 130 10.32 -16.85 -26.29
C LEU A 130 10.72 -18.27 -26.65
N TYR A 131 11.61 -18.49 -27.64
CA TYR A 131 12.10 -19.84 -27.97
C TYR A 131 12.80 -20.48 -26.77
N ASN A 132 13.52 -19.71 -25.95
CA ASN A 132 14.17 -20.21 -24.73
C ASN A 132 13.16 -20.79 -23.73
N VAL A 133 12.00 -20.15 -23.59
CA VAL A 133 10.89 -20.64 -22.74
C VAL A 133 10.43 -22.02 -23.23
N TYR A 134 10.14 -22.12 -24.51
CA TYR A 134 9.63 -23.37 -25.08
C TYR A 134 10.70 -24.48 -25.15
N HIS A 135 11.97 -24.11 -25.35
CA HIS A 135 13.09 -25.04 -25.27
C HIS A 135 13.22 -25.61 -23.85
N TYR A 136 13.19 -24.77 -22.81
CA TYR A 136 13.25 -25.22 -21.43
C TYR A 136 12.09 -26.16 -21.06
N LEU A 137 10.89 -25.88 -21.59
CA LEU A 137 9.70 -26.70 -21.36
C LEU A 137 9.66 -27.98 -22.22
N GLY A 138 10.69 -28.27 -23.05
CA GLY A 138 10.74 -29.42 -23.94
C GLY A 138 9.73 -29.35 -25.09
N MET A 139 9.22 -28.18 -25.44
CA MET A 139 8.23 -27.99 -26.51
C MET A 139 8.92 -27.66 -27.85
N GLU A 140 9.65 -28.61 -28.41
CA GLU A 140 10.53 -28.41 -29.55
C GLU A 140 9.86 -27.88 -30.83
N ASP A 141 8.63 -28.33 -31.12
CA ASP A 141 7.87 -27.84 -32.30
C ASP A 141 7.49 -26.37 -32.12
N SER A 142 7.11 -25.94 -30.91
CA SER A 142 6.82 -24.54 -30.59
C SER A 142 8.09 -23.68 -30.67
N CYS A 143 9.22 -24.21 -30.20
CA CYS A 143 10.52 -23.58 -30.30
C CYS A 143 10.88 -23.28 -31.76
N LEU A 144 10.80 -24.27 -32.65
CA LEU A 144 11.09 -24.13 -34.08
C LEU A 144 10.10 -23.14 -34.74
N ALA A 145 8.81 -23.21 -34.41
CA ALA A 145 7.81 -22.30 -34.96
C ALA A 145 8.11 -20.84 -34.62
N ILE A 146 8.46 -20.53 -33.35
CA ILE A 146 8.86 -19.17 -32.93
C ILE A 146 10.06 -18.70 -33.74
N LEU A 147 11.10 -19.49 -33.85
CA LEU A 147 12.33 -19.12 -34.58
C LEU A 147 12.06 -18.85 -36.06
N LEU A 148 11.27 -19.71 -36.73
CA LEU A 148 10.93 -19.54 -38.16
C LEU A 148 10.09 -18.27 -38.35
N ASN A 149 9.11 -18.01 -37.49
CA ASN A 149 8.30 -16.78 -37.52
C ASN A 149 9.16 -15.55 -37.27
N SER A 150 10.05 -15.59 -36.28
CA SER A 150 10.96 -14.46 -35.98
C SER A 150 11.85 -14.14 -37.17
N ARG A 151 12.44 -15.19 -37.79
CA ARG A 151 13.24 -14.98 -38.97
C ARG A 151 12.45 -14.36 -40.12
N GLN A 152 11.22 -14.82 -40.36
CA GLN A 152 10.34 -14.22 -41.38
C GLN A 152 10.03 -12.74 -41.06
N LEU A 153 9.74 -12.40 -39.81
CA LEU A 153 9.50 -11.01 -39.40
C LEU A 153 10.74 -10.13 -39.62
N TYR A 154 11.93 -10.62 -39.29
CA TYR A 154 13.18 -9.90 -39.58
C TYR A 154 13.32 -9.59 -41.07
N LEU A 155 13.10 -10.58 -41.93
CA LEU A 155 13.20 -10.40 -43.37
C LEU A 155 12.15 -9.41 -43.92
N MET A 156 10.92 -9.50 -43.44
CA MET A 156 9.82 -8.59 -43.84
C MET A 156 10.10 -7.13 -43.50
N HIS A 157 10.85 -6.89 -42.44
CA HIS A 157 11.23 -5.53 -42.00
C HIS A 157 12.64 -5.11 -42.41
N GLY A 158 13.33 -5.91 -43.26
CA GLY A 158 14.64 -5.57 -43.80
C GLY A 158 15.83 -5.82 -42.85
N TYR A 159 15.63 -6.51 -41.74
CA TYR A 159 16.66 -6.87 -40.76
C TYR A 159 17.37 -8.15 -41.17
N ASN A 160 18.04 -8.12 -42.32
CA ASN A 160 18.64 -9.30 -42.96
C ASN A 160 19.74 -9.93 -42.10
N ARG A 161 20.54 -9.13 -41.43
CA ARG A 161 21.61 -9.62 -40.55
C ARG A 161 21.02 -10.35 -39.35
N GLU A 162 19.99 -9.81 -38.69
CA GLU A 162 19.30 -10.41 -37.56
C GLU A 162 18.60 -11.72 -37.98
N ALA A 163 18.00 -11.74 -39.17
CA ALA A 163 17.43 -12.95 -39.77
C ALA A 163 18.49 -14.06 -39.98
N ALA A 164 19.72 -13.67 -40.38
CA ALA A 164 20.82 -14.60 -40.51
C ALA A 164 21.38 -15.05 -39.14
N ILE A 165 21.41 -14.20 -38.13
CA ILE A 165 21.80 -14.56 -36.77
C ILE A 165 20.77 -15.53 -36.17
N CYS A 166 19.46 -15.30 -36.34
CA CYS A 166 18.40 -16.21 -35.92
C CYS A 166 18.53 -17.61 -36.54
N ALA A 167 19.11 -17.71 -37.75
CA ALA A 167 19.40 -19.02 -38.38
C ALA A 167 20.31 -19.91 -37.51
N GLY A 168 21.18 -19.35 -36.67
CA GLY A 168 21.99 -20.11 -35.72
C GLY A 168 21.17 -20.94 -34.73
N ASN A 169 20.12 -20.35 -34.15
CA ASN A 169 19.18 -21.02 -33.25
C ASN A 169 18.33 -22.06 -34.02
N ILE A 170 17.94 -21.75 -35.27
CA ILE A 170 17.21 -22.71 -36.13
C ILE A 170 18.08 -23.92 -36.43
N ILE A 171 19.37 -23.76 -36.74
CA ILE A 171 20.31 -24.86 -36.98
C ILE A 171 20.38 -25.78 -35.76
N SER A 172 20.59 -25.21 -34.58
CA SER A 172 20.65 -25.96 -33.32
C SER A 172 19.42 -26.84 -33.15
N THR A 173 18.24 -26.24 -33.22
CA THR A 173 16.94 -26.93 -33.04
C THR A 173 16.75 -28.04 -34.11
N LEU A 174 17.07 -27.78 -35.38
CA LEU A 174 16.93 -28.76 -36.44
C LEU A 174 17.92 -29.92 -36.28
N VAL A 175 19.15 -29.64 -35.86
CA VAL A 175 20.17 -30.66 -35.59
C VAL A 175 19.78 -31.54 -34.41
N GLU A 176 19.24 -30.98 -33.36
CA GLU A 176 18.69 -31.70 -32.20
C GLU A 176 17.54 -32.62 -32.59
N GLN A 177 16.66 -32.15 -33.48
CA GLN A 177 15.55 -32.94 -34.03
C GLN A 177 15.99 -33.96 -35.11
N GLY A 178 17.27 -34.03 -35.48
CA GLY A 178 17.75 -34.91 -36.55
C GLY A 178 17.35 -34.49 -37.97
N LYS A 179 16.84 -33.26 -38.16
CA LYS A 179 16.40 -32.71 -39.46
C LYS A 179 17.56 -32.09 -40.24
N PHE A 180 18.61 -32.90 -40.49
CA PHE A 180 19.90 -32.45 -41.07
C PHE A 180 19.79 -31.84 -42.46
N ILE A 181 18.89 -32.39 -43.32
CA ILE A 181 18.67 -31.86 -44.68
C ILE A 181 18.18 -30.40 -44.61
N GLN A 182 17.26 -30.10 -43.69
CA GLN A 182 16.73 -28.76 -43.52
C GLN A 182 17.79 -27.83 -42.90
N ALA A 183 18.59 -28.30 -41.96
CA ALA A 183 19.65 -27.52 -41.33
C ALA A 183 20.69 -26.98 -42.32
N ARG A 184 20.93 -27.70 -43.45
CA ARG A 184 21.98 -27.36 -44.43
C ARG A 184 21.86 -25.91 -44.97
N SER A 185 20.66 -25.52 -45.38
CA SER A 185 20.44 -24.18 -45.95
C SER A 185 20.68 -23.07 -44.92
N TYR A 186 20.31 -23.32 -43.68
CA TYR A 186 20.51 -22.34 -42.59
C TYR A 186 21.98 -22.23 -42.17
N ILE A 187 22.78 -23.32 -42.29
CA ILE A 187 24.23 -23.27 -42.07
C ILE A 187 24.87 -22.31 -43.07
N ASP A 188 24.53 -22.41 -44.35
CA ASP A 188 25.08 -21.56 -45.40
C ASP A 188 24.70 -20.07 -45.18
N ILE A 189 23.45 -19.80 -44.75
CA ILE A 189 22.98 -18.44 -44.42
C ILE A 189 23.75 -17.91 -43.21
N TYR A 190 23.81 -18.66 -42.11
CA TYR A 190 24.48 -18.21 -40.89
C TYR A 190 25.95 -17.88 -41.10
N GLU A 191 26.69 -18.77 -41.84
CA GLU A 191 28.11 -18.56 -42.06
C GLU A 191 28.41 -17.38 -42.98
N LYS A 192 27.56 -17.11 -43.98
CA LYS A 192 27.82 -16.06 -44.98
C LYS A 192 27.22 -14.70 -44.63
N GLU A 193 26.06 -14.67 -43.98
CA GLU A 193 25.25 -13.48 -43.88
C GLU A 193 25.12 -12.92 -42.45
N SER A 194 25.42 -13.71 -41.40
CA SER A 194 25.29 -13.26 -40.01
C SER A 194 26.34 -12.24 -39.59
N GLY A 195 27.49 -12.19 -40.29
CA GLY A 195 28.65 -11.41 -39.91
C GLY A 195 29.39 -11.92 -38.66
N MET A 196 29.07 -13.16 -38.24
CA MET A 196 29.73 -13.82 -37.09
C MET A 196 31.05 -14.49 -37.45
N PHE A 197 31.41 -14.54 -38.73
CA PHE A 197 32.63 -15.19 -39.23
C PHE A 197 33.61 -14.18 -39.80
N ARG A 198 34.88 -14.28 -39.40
CA ARG A 198 36.02 -13.59 -40.03
C ARG A 198 37.12 -14.61 -40.31
N ASN A 199 37.64 -14.65 -41.53
CA ASN A 199 38.69 -15.58 -41.95
C ASN A 199 38.37 -17.06 -41.65
N ASN A 200 37.11 -17.46 -41.80
CA ASN A 200 36.60 -18.80 -41.45
C ASN A 200 36.63 -19.14 -39.97
N GLU A 201 36.83 -18.17 -39.11
CA GLU A 201 36.74 -18.32 -37.66
C GLU A 201 35.49 -17.60 -37.15
N ILE A 202 34.78 -18.22 -36.20
CA ILE A 202 33.62 -17.65 -35.57
C ILE A 202 34.05 -16.61 -34.53
N SER A 203 33.21 -15.60 -34.31
CA SER A 203 33.43 -14.58 -33.30
C SER A 203 33.54 -15.20 -31.91
N GLU A 204 34.42 -14.63 -31.08
CA GLU A 204 34.62 -15.01 -29.68
C GLU A 204 33.29 -15.09 -28.92
N GLY A 205 33.13 -16.11 -28.07
CA GLY A 205 31.92 -16.40 -27.31
C GLY A 205 30.78 -17.06 -28.13
N LYS A 206 31.08 -17.49 -29.39
CA LYS A 206 30.14 -18.24 -30.26
C LYS A 206 30.70 -19.60 -30.70
N GLU A 207 31.74 -20.05 -30.06
CA GLU A 207 32.49 -21.25 -30.40
C GLU A 207 31.64 -22.52 -30.31
N ILE A 208 30.60 -22.54 -29.48
CA ILE A 208 29.63 -23.66 -29.38
C ILE A 208 29.02 -24.03 -30.74
N TYR A 209 29.01 -23.10 -31.70
CA TYR A 209 28.59 -23.39 -33.07
C TYR A 209 29.38 -24.53 -33.69
N TYR A 210 30.66 -24.71 -33.39
CA TYR A 210 31.45 -25.83 -33.89
C TYR A 210 30.92 -27.18 -33.40
N TYR A 211 30.37 -27.26 -32.18
CA TYR A 211 29.67 -28.45 -31.71
C TYR A 211 28.42 -28.73 -32.56
N ILE A 212 27.59 -27.73 -32.78
CA ILE A 212 26.36 -27.85 -33.57
C ILE A 212 26.67 -28.30 -34.99
N LYS A 213 27.68 -27.69 -35.63
CA LYS A 213 28.13 -28.04 -36.96
C LYS A 213 28.76 -29.44 -37.00
N GLY A 214 29.51 -29.83 -35.98
CA GLY A 214 30.02 -31.19 -35.79
C GLY A 214 28.91 -32.22 -35.68
N ARG A 215 27.86 -31.96 -34.91
CA ARG A 215 26.64 -32.77 -34.79
C ARG A 215 25.92 -32.90 -36.15
N TYR A 216 25.83 -31.82 -36.92
CA TYR A 216 25.30 -31.82 -38.27
C TYR A 216 26.13 -32.76 -39.17
N TYR A 217 27.47 -32.65 -39.20
CA TYR A 217 28.34 -33.50 -40.02
C TYR A 217 28.24 -34.98 -39.62
N LEU A 218 28.15 -35.26 -38.32
CA LEU A 218 27.94 -36.61 -37.81
C LEU A 218 26.60 -37.20 -38.29
N GLY A 219 25.55 -36.39 -38.34
CA GLY A 219 24.23 -36.77 -38.83
C GLY A 219 24.20 -37.07 -40.34
N VAL A 220 25.00 -36.35 -41.13
CA VAL A 220 25.15 -36.59 -42.59
C VAL A 220 26.35 -37.48 -42.94
N GLU A 221 26.85 -38.24 -41.98
CA GLU A 221 27.89 -39.26 -42.11
C GLU A 221 29.27 -38.75 -42.55
N LYS A 222 29.58 -37.48 -42.39
CA LYS A 222 30.89 -36.88 -42.66
C LYS A 222 31.74 -36.88 -41.39
N THR A 223 32.23 -38.05 -41.01
CA THR A 223 32.96 -38.30 -39.76
C THR A 223 34.20 -37.44 -39.59
N ASP A 224 35.03 -37.31 -40.64
CA ASP A 224 36.26 -36.50 -40.59
C ASP A 224 35.95 -35.02 -40.37
N SER A 225 34.91 -34.51 -41.04
CA SER A 225 34.44 -33.12 -40.83
C SER A 225 33.87 -32.91 -39.43
N ALA A 226 33.17 -33.90 -38.89
CA ALA A 226 32.65 -33.85 -37.53
C ALA A 226 33.80 -33.80 -36.50
N GLU A 227 34.82 -34.66 -36.67
CA GLU A 227 35.99 -34.65 -35.80
C GLU A 227 36.72 -33.31 -35.84
N LEU A 228 36.93 -32.77 -37.04
CA LEU A 228 37.55 -31.44 -37.19
C LEU A 228 36.79 -30.35 -36.40
N MET A 229 35.46 -30.33 -36.45
CA MET A 229 34.67 -29.33 -35.73
C MET A 229 34.77 -29.50 -34.22
N PHE A 230 34.65 -30.73 -33.70
CA PHE A 230 34.75 -30.97 -32.26
C PHE A 230 36.15 -30.65 -31.72
N ARG A 231 37.23 -30.96 -32.48
CA ARG A 231 38.59 -30.57 -32.08
C ARG A 231 38.81 -29.08 -32.13
N ARG A 232 38.23 -28.41 -33.14
CA ARG A 232 38.29 -26.95 -33.24
C ARG A 232 37.65 -26.29 -32.02
N LEU A 233 36.50 -26.83 -31.55
CA LEU A 233 35.89 -26.36 -30.31
C LEU A 233 36.80 -26.55 -29.09
N LEU A 234 37.54 -27.68 -29.00
CA LEU A 234 38.49 -27.90 -27.91
C LEU A 234 39.64 -26.90 -27.90
N GLU A 235 40.06 -26.44 -29.09
CA GLU A 235 41.18 -25.52 -29.28
C GLU A 235 40.76 -24.06 -29.04
N SER A 236 39.58 -23.66 -29.52
CA SER A 236 39.11 -22.27 -29.46
C SER A 236 38.20 -21.97 -28.28
N GLY A 237 37.46 -22.95 -27.77
CA GLY A 237 36.51 -22.78 -26.67
C GLY A 237 37.21 -22.45 -25.34
N LYS A 238 36.75 -21.41 -24.71
CA LYS A 238 37.39 -20.87 -23.50
C LYS A 238 36.76 -21.37 -22.22
N ASP A 239 35.50 -21.70 -22.26
CA ASP A 239 34.74 -22.11 -21.07
C ASP A 239 34.67 -23.63 -20.90
N ILE A 240 34.14 -24.04 -19.75
CA ILE A 240 34.04 -25.45 -19.41
C ILE A 240 32.93 -26.15 -20.21
N ASN A 241 31.88 -25.38 -20.63
CA ASN A 241 30.77 -25.89 -21.43
C ASN A 241 31.23 -26.26 -22.84
N ASP A 242 32.09 -25.41 -23.43
CA ASP A 242 32.70 -25.69 -24.74
C ASP A 242 33.51 -27.00 -24.71
N LYS A 243 34.28 -27.20 -23.63
CA LYS A 243 35.07 -28.43 -23.44
C LYS A 243 34.19 -29.66 -23.25
N GLU A 244 33.13 -29.54 -22.44
CA GLU A 244 32.15 -30.61 -22.25
C GLU A 244 31.51 -30.98 -23.58
N ALA A 245 30.95 -30.00 -24.31
CA ALA A 245 30.29 -30.20 -25.59
C ALA A 245 31.22 -30.84 -26.61
N ALA A 246 32.48 -30.40 -26.69
CA ALA A 246 33.46 -30.96 -27.59
C ALA A 246 33.82 -32.43 -27.24
N PHE A 247 34.04 -32.74 -25.95
CA PHE A 247 34.30 -34.11 -25.52
C PHE A 247 33.09 -35.02 -25.75
N TYR A 248 31.88 -34.51 -25.45
CA TYR A 248 30.65 -35.24 -25.74
C TYR A 248 30.48 -35.49 -27.24
N GLY A 249 30.72 -34.49 -28.10
CA GLY A 249 30.72 -34.64 -29.55
C GLY A 249 31.69 -35.70 -30.04
N LEU A 250 32.94 -35.70 -29.51
CA LEU A 250 33.94 -36.74 -29.83
C LEU A 250 33.50 -38.13 -29.35
N SER A 251 32.87 -38.27 -28.20
CA SER A 251 32.36 -39.55 -27.73
C SER A 251 31.28 -40.10 -28.66
N LEU A 252 30.37 -39.26 -29.17
CA LEU A 252 29.36 -39.64 -30.15
C LEU A 252 29.98 -40.06 -31.49
N LEU A 253 30.99 -39.33 -31.95
CA LEU A 253 31.74 -39.66 -33.15
C LEU A 253 32.39 -41.05 -33.05
N TYR A 254 33.15 -41.30 -31.97
CA TYR A 254 33.84 -42.58 -31.80
C TYR A 254 32.87 -43.73 -31.51
N LYS A 255 31.69 -43.46 -30.93
CA LYS A 255 30.60 -44.43 -30.86
C LYS A 255 30.15 -44.86 -32.27
N LYS A 256 29.99 -43.91 -33.20
CA LYS A 256 29.63 -44.19 -34.59
C LYS A 256 30.74 -44.94 -35.32
N LEU A 257 32.01 -44.68 -34.96
CA LEU A 257 33.19 -45.39 -35.52
C LEU A 257 33.49 -46.72 -34.80
N HIS A 258 32.66 -47.16 -33.86
CA HIS A 258 32.81 -48.39 -33.06
C HIS A 258 34.16 -48.51 -32.33
N ASN A 259 34.77 -47.36 -31.94
CA ASN A 259 36.01 -47.32 -31.16
C ASN A 259 35.67 -47.13 -29.66
N ASN A 260 35.47 -48.21 -28.95
CA ASN A 260 35.02 -48.24 -27.56
C ASN A 260 36.02 -47.58 -26.59
N ASP A 261 37.33 -47.71 -26.83
CA ASP A 261 38.35 -47.09 -25.96
C ASP A 261 38.27 -45.57 -26.03
N SER A 262 38.10 -45.02 -27.23
CA SER A 262 37.92 -43.60 -27.43
C SER A 262 36.57 -43.12 -26.88
N VAL A 263 35.50 -43.91 -27.00
CA VAL A 263 34.22 -43.61 -26.36
C VAL A 263 34.39 -43.46 -24.84
N ALA A 264 35.00 -44.47 -24.20
CA ALA A 264 35.23 -44.43 -22.74
C ALA A 264 36.06 -43.21 -22.34
N LYS A 265 37.16 -42.93 -23.06
CA LYS A 265 38.05 -41.80 -22.82
C LYS A 265 37.32 -40.45 -22.88
N TYR A 266 36.56 -40.22 -23.95
CA TYR A 266 35.93 -38.91 -24.16
C TYR A 266 34.64 -38.76 -23.37
N SER A 267 33.90 -39.83 -23.12
CA SER A 267 32.75 -39.80 -22.21
C SER A 267 33.17 -39.46 -20.78
N LEU A 268 34.30 -40.01 -20.28
CA LEU A 268 34.82 -39.70 -18.97
C LEU A 268 35.22 -38.22 -18.88
N LYS A 269 35.90 -37.69 -19.90
CA LYS A 269 36.29 -36.27 -19.95
C LYS A 269 35.08 -35.33 -20.00
N ALA A 270 34.03 -35.71 -20.76
CA ALA A 270 32.78 -34.96 -20.79
C ALA A 270 32.11 -34.96 -19.41
N TYR A 271 32.08 -36.15 -18.77
CA TYR A 271 31.53 -36.29 -17.42
C TYR A 271 32.28 -35.41 -16.40
N ASP A 272 33.63 -35.46 -16.41
CA ASP A 272 34.43 -34.64 -15.48
C ASP A 272 34.22 -33.14 -15.69
N ALA A 273 34.08 -32.69 -16.95
CA ALA A 273 33.78 -31.31 -17.28
C ALA A 273 32.37 -30.92 -16.82
N ASN A 274 31.37 -31.76 -17.05
CA ASN A 274 30.00 -31.58 -16.60
C ASN A 274 29.89 -31.57 -15.07
N ASP A 275 30.55 -32.52 -14.37
CA ASP A 275 30.53 -32.57 -12.91
C ASP A 275 31.14 -31.29 -12.26
N LYS A 276 32.25 -30.82 -12.84
CA LYS A 276 32.88 -29.58 -12.39
C LYS A 276 31.98 -28.38 -12.62
N GLN A 277 31.32 -28.28 -13.76
CA GLN A 277 30.35 -27.24 -14.06
C GLN A 277 29.15 -27.32 -13.12
N LYS A 278 28.59 -28.51 -12.92
CA LYS A 278 27.42 -28.72 -12.07
C LYS A 278 27.68 -28.31 -10.62
N ARG A 279 28.87 -28.58 -10.10
CA ARG A 279 29.26 -28.10 -8.74
C ARG A 279 29.28 -26.59 -8.68
N ASN A 280 29.82 -25.89 -9.67
CA ASN A 280 29.84 -24.45 -9.75
C ASN A 280 28.41 -23.89 -9.89
N SER A 281 27.56 -24.54 -10.71
CA SER A 281 26.15 -24.12 -10.90
C SER A 281 25.30 -24.30 -9.66
N ILE A 282 25.48 -25.41 -8.92
CA ILE A 282 24.72 -25.67 -7.68
C ILE A 282 24.95 -24.54 -6.64
N GLU A 283 26.18 -24.07 -6.49
CA GLU A 283 26.51 -22.99 -5.59
C GLU A 283 25.81 -21.69 -6.02
N ILE A 284 25.83 -21.39 -7.30
CA ILE A 284 25.15 -20.23 -7.89
C ILE A 284 23.63 -20.39 -7.80
N GLU A 285 23.08 -21.57 -8.11
CA GLU A 285 21.65 -21.86 -8.00
C GLU A 285 21.14 -21.76 -6.56
N MET A 286 21.93 -22.21 -5.58
CA MET A 286 21.58 -22.05 -4.17
C MET A 286 21.53 -20.58 -3.77
N GLN A 287 22.51 -19.78 -4.19
CA GLN A 287 22.50 -18.34 -3.93
C GLN A 287 21.34 -17.66 -4.64
N GLN A 288 21.04 -18.02 -5.88
CA GLN A 288 19.91 -17.49 -6.64
C GLN A 288 18.57 -17.89 -6.02
N MET A 289 18.42 -19.16 -5.58
CA MET A 289 17.21 -19.63 -4.90
C MET A 289 16.97 -18.91 -3.57
N GLN A 290 18.03 -18.72 -2.78
CA GLN A 290 17.96 -17.94 -1.53
C GLN A 290 17.49 -16.52 -1.81
N SER A 291 18.08 -15.89 -2.77
CA SER A 291 17.79 -14.52 -3.18
C SER A 291 16.38 -14.38 -3.77
N GLN A 292 15.94 -15.36 -4.55
CA GLN A 292 14.57 -15.41 -5.08
C GLN A 292 13.54 -15.61 -3.96
N TYR A 293 13.85 -16.49 -3.00
CA TYR A 293 12.99 -16.69 -1.83
C TYR A 293 12.83 -15.40 -1.04
N ASP A 294 13.94 -14.71 -0.78
CA ASP A 294 13.93 -13.44 -0.07
C ASP A 294 13.16 -12.36 -0.85
N TYR A 295 13.36 -12.28 -2.16
CA TYR A 295 12.62 -11.38 -3.06
C TYR A 295 11.10 -11.66 -3.03
N THR A 296 10.71 -12.91 -3.24
CA THR A 296 9.29 -13.30 -3.24
C THR A 296 8.64 -13.04 -1.88
N ARG A 297 9.37 -13.31 -0.80
CA ARG A 297 8.94 -13.02 0.56
C ARG A 297 8.76 -11.52 0.80
N HIS A 298 9.71 -10.70 0.33
CA HIS A 298 9.59 -9.24 0.44
C HIS A 298 8.42 -8.70 -0.39
N GLN A 299 8.19 -9.21 -1.59
CA GLN A 299 7.02 -8.84 -2.39
C GLN A 299 5.70 -9.21 -1.69
N GLN A 300 5.59 -10.44 -1.16
CA GLN A 300 4.40 -10.86 -0.42
C GLN A 300 4.15 -9.98 0.80
N LEU A 301 5.19 -9.69 1.59
CA LEU A 301 5.09 -8.80 2.74
C LEU A 301 4.70 -7.36 2.34
N ALA A 302 5.20 -6.86 1.22
CA ALA A 302 4.83 -5.54 0.70
C ALA A 302 3.37 -5.50 0.24
N LEU A 303 2.89 -6.55 -0.44
CA LEU A 303 1.50 -6.70 -0.85
C LEU A 303 0.57 -6.79 0.36
N GLU A 304 0.89 -7.64 1.35
CA GLU A 304 0.13 -7.76 2.59
C GLU A 304 0.03 -6.41 3.34
N LYS A 305 1.15 -5.71 3.48
CA LYS A 305 1.16 -4.37 4.08
C LYS A 305 0.33 -3.35 3.28
N SER A 306 0.41 -3.40 1.95
CA SER A 306 -0.35 -2.49 1.09
C SER A 306 -1.86 -2.74 1.21
N GLU A 307 -2.28 -4.01 1.30
CA GLU A 307 -3.67 -4.40 1.54
C GLU A 307 -4.15 -3.98 2.94
N GLU A 308 -3.34 -4.17 3.98
CA GLU A 308 -3.65 -3.71 5.34
C GLU A 308 -3.83 -2.19 5.38
N VAL A 309 -2.92 -1.44 4.77
CA VAL A 309 -3.01 0.03 4.68
C VAL A 309 -4.26 0.46 3.89
N SER A 310 -4.59 -0.23 2.81
CA SER A 310 -5.80 0.05 2.02
C SER A 310 -7.07 -0.22 2.82
N LYS A 311 -7.14 -1.35 3.53
CA LYS A 311 -8.25 -1.68 4.44
C LYS A 311 -8.39 -0.64 5.56
N PHE A 312 -7.26 -0.26 6.17
CA PHE A 312 -7.25 0.77 7.22
C PHE A 312 -7.74 2.14 6.70
N LYS A 313 -7.27 2.57 5.51
CA LYS A 313 -7.73 3.81 4.88
C LYS A 313 -9.24 3.78 4.59
N SER A 314 -9.76 2.65 4.12
CA SER A 314 -11.20 2.49 3.84
C SER A 314 -12.03 2.56 5.12
N ILE A 315 -11.60 1.89 6.20
CA ILE A 315 -12.26 1.96 7.51
C ILE A 315 -12.23 3.37 8.06
N LEU A 316 -11.07 4.05 8.00
CA LEU A 316 -10.91 5.42 8.46
C LEU A 316 -11.85 6.37 7.71
N PHE A 317 -11.98 6.22 6.40
CA PHE A 317 -12.89 7.01 5.58
C PHE A 317 -14.36 6.83 6.02
N VAL A 318 -14.80 5.58 6.26
CA VAL A 318 -16.14 5.28 6.75
C VAL A 318 -16.39 5.90 8.13
N VAL A 319 -15.42 5.79 9.05
CA VAL A 319 -15.52 6.39 10.39
C VAL A 319 -15.64 7.90 10.31
N ILE A 320 -14.80 8.57 9.51
CA ILE A 320 -14.87 10.03 9.31
C ILE A 320 -16.22 10.42 8.74
N PHE A 321 -16.73 9.70 7.74
CA PHE A 321 -18.05 9.95 7.17
C PHE A 321 -19.17 9.83 8.20
N CYS A 322 -19.17 8.78 9.02
CA CYS A 322 -20.13 8.58 10.10
C CYS A 322 -20.08 9.72 11.12
N VAL A 323 -18.88 10.16 11.53
CA VAL A 323 -18.71 11.30 12.45
C VAL A 323 -19.31 12.59 11.86
N ILE A 324 -19.05 12.86 10.58
CA ILE A 324 -19.61 14.03 9.90
C ILE A 324 -21.15 13.97 9.86
N CYS A 325 -21.72 12.80 9.57
CA CYS A 325 -23.17 12.60 9.58
C CYS A 325 -23.77 12.84 10.98
N VAL A 326 -23.15 12.31 12.03
CA VAL A 326 -23.59 12.52 13.42
C VAL A 326 -23.51 14.00 13.78
N LEU A 327 -22.42 14.69 13.45
CA LEU A 327 -22.27 16.11 13.68
C LEU A 327 -23.33 16.93 12.94
N TYR A 328 -23.61 16.58 11.69
CA TYR A 328 -24.68 17.25 10.93
C TYR A 328 -26.06 17.05 11.57
N CYS A 329 -26.38 15.82 11.97
CA CYS A 329 -27.64 15.51 12.65
C CYS A 329 -27.77 16.27 13.98
N THR A 330 -26.71 16.28 14.81
CA THR A 330 -26.71 16.97 16.09
C THR A 330 -26.87 18.48 15.92
N ILE A 331 -26.16 19.11 14.97
CA ILE A 331 -26.30 20.53 14.66
C ILE A 331 -27.72 20.84 14.17
N SER A 332 -28.31 19.97 13.36
CA SER A 332 -29.67 20.15 12.86
C SER A 332 -30.70 20.09 13.99
N ILE A 333 -30.55 19.14 14.92
CA ILE A 333 -31.41 19.03 16.12
C ILE A 333 -31.26 20.24 17.03
N ILE A 334 -30.03 20.68 17.28
CA ILE A 334 -29.76 21.87 18.11
C ILE A 334 -30.38 23.15 17.48
N ARG A 335 -30.24 23.30 16.15
CA ARG A 335 -30.85 24.44 15.43
C ARG A 335 -32.35 24.43 15.54
N LYS A 336 -33.01 23.26 15.39
CA LYS A 336 -34.45 23.12 15.55
C LYS A 336 -34.91 23.48 16.97
N TYR A 337 -34.22 22.91 17.99
CA TYR A 337 -34.51 23.15 19.39
C TYR A 337 -34.36 24.64 19.76
N ASN A 338 -33.26 25.26 19.33
CA ASN A 338 -33.00 26.68 19.60
C ASN A 338 -34.02 27.61 18.91
N ARG A 339 -34.56 27.20 17.74
CA ARG A 339 -35.62 27.93 17.05
C ARG A 339 -36.93 27.87 17.85
N GLU A 340 -37.35 26.69 18.24
CA GLU A 340 -38.55 26.46 19.04
C GLU A 340 -38.47 27.21 20.40
N ARG A 341 -37.31 27.15 21.04
CA ARG A 341 -37.06 27.88 22.28
C ARG A 341 -37.20 29.40 22.12
N ARG A 342 -36.60 29.96 21.07
CA ARG A 342 -36.68 31.40 20.78
C ARG A 342 -38.11 31.84 20.45
N GLU A 343 -38.88 31.01 19.78
CA GLU A 343 -40.28 31.29 19.50
C GLU A 343 -41.11 31.29 20.79
N MET A 344 -40.93 30.34 21.70
CA MET A 344 -41.58 30.30 23.01
C MET A 344 -41.18 31.50 23.91
N GLU A 345 -39.89 31.86 23.94
CA GLU A 345 -39.42 33.03 24.71
C GLU A 345 -40.01 34.34 24.16
N LYS A 346 -40.16 34.48 22.85
CA LYS A 346 -40.79 35.65 22.24
C LYS A 346 -42.27 35.71 22.60
N GLN A 347 -42.98 34.58 22.53
CA GLN A 347 -44.38 34.50 22.88
C GLN A 347 -44.59 34.86 24.38
N HIS A 348 -43.77 34.27 25.25
CA HIS A 348 -43.83 34.57 26.69
C HIS A 348 -43.59 36.06 26.98
N LYS A 349 -42.61 36.71 26.33
CA LYS A 349 -42.37 38.14 26.47
C LYS A 349 -43.55 38.98 25.99
N SER A 350 -44.16 38.56 24.87
CA SER A 350 -45.37 39.24 24.34
C SER A 350 -46.54 39.15 25.32
N ASP A 351 -46.77 37.92 25.87
CA ASP A 351 -47.87 37.70 26.84
C ASP A 351 -47.65 38.51 28.13
N VAL A 352 -46.42 38.63 28.62
CA VAL A 352 -46.08 39.45 29.78
C VAL A 352 -46.29 40.97 29.52
N GLN A 353 -45.91 41.42 28.29
CA GLN A 353 -46.13 42.83 27.93
C GLN A 353 -47.62 43.16 27.79
N GLU A 354 -48.40 42.25 27.15
CA GLU A 354 -49.87 42.43 27.07
C GLU A 354 -50.51 42.46 28.43
N LEU A 355 -50.11 41.56 29.36
CA LEU A 355 -50.58 41.57 30.74
C LEU A 355 -50.28 42.88 31.45
N LEU A 356 -49.07 43.44 31.26
CA LEU A 356 -48.67 44.70 31.89
C LEU A 356 -49.48 45.91 31.36
N LEU A 357 -49.73 45.93 30.06
CA LEU A 357 -50.56 46.96 29.40
C LEU A 357 -52.00 46.91 29.91
N LEU A 358 -52.58 45.67 29.94
CA LEU A 358 -53.95 45.50 30.43
C LEU A 358 -54.11 45.89 31.90
N LYS A 359 -53.13 45.61 32.77
CA LYS A 359 -53.13 46.08 34.17
C LYS A 359 -53.12 47.60 34.26
N ASN A 360 -52.28 48.28 33.49
CA ASN A 360 -52.22 49.76 33.47
C ASN A 360 -53.49 50.36 32.87
N GLU A 361 -54.16 49.70 31.92
CA GLU A 361 -55.44 50.15 31.39
C GLU A 361 -56.58 49.99 32.41
N ILE A 362 -56.64 48.87 33.17
CA ILE A 362 -57.60 48.68 34.24
C ILE A 362 -57.46 49.75 35.31
N GLU A 363 -56.20 50.08 35.68
CA GLU A 363 -55.94 51.14 36.64
C GLU A 363 -56.52 52.51 36.20
N LYS A 364 -56.33 52.81 34.89
CA LYS A 364 -56.92 54.03 34.29
C LYS A 364 -58.46 53.99 34.21
N LEU A 365 -59.05 52.81 33.87
CA LEU A 365 -60.49 52.62 33.73
C LEU A 365 -61.21 52.59 35.09
N SER A 366 -60.53 52.12 36.13
CA SER A 366 -61.10 52.18 37.52
C SER A 366 -61.37 53.61 38.01
N THR A 367 -60.56 54.55 37.54
CA THR A 367 -60.78 55.97 37.79
C THR A 367 -61.95 56.55 36.98
N ALA A 368 -62.37 55.91 35.88
CA ALA A 368 -63.45 56.35 34.99
C ALA A 368 -64.81 55.64 35.23
N ASN A 369 -64.90 54.71 36.18
CA ASN A 369 -66.10 54.01 36.64
C ASN A 369 -66.85 53.19 35.50
N LEU A 370 -66.13 52.42 34.70
CA LEU A 370 -66.67 51.62 33.58
C LEU A 370 -66.59 50.09 33.86
N PRO A 371 -67.51 49.47 34.62
CA PRO A 371 -67.40 48.15 35.20
C PRO A 371 -67.37 47.00 34.14
N LEU A 372 -68.10 47.09 33.05
CA LEU A 372 -68.15 46.04 32.01
C LEU A 372 -66.85 45.86 31.28
N ILE A 373 -66.14 46.94 30.99
CA ILE A 373 -64.83 46.84 30.27
C ILE A 373 -63.72 46.34 31.24
N ILE A 374 -63.87 46.64 32.53
CA ILE A 374 -62.96 46.14 33.58
C ILE A 374 -63.11 44.61 33.70
N GLU A 375 -64.31 44.08 33.67
CA GLU A 375 -64.57 42.62 33.76
C GLU A 375 -63.97 41.83 32.59
N GLU A 376 -64.12 42.32 31.36
CA GLU A 376 -63.57 41.71 30.17
C GLU A 376 -62.03 41.68 30.21
N LYS A 377 -61.40 42.78 30.58
CA LYS A 377 -59.93 42.89 30.72
C LYS A 377 -59.40 42.05 31.88
N THR A 378 -60.12 41.91 32.96
CA THR A 378 -59.76 41.06 34.11
C THR A 378 -59.78 39.57 33.70
N LYS A 379 -60.75 39.15 32.89
CA LYS A 379 -60.79 37.77 32.32
C LYS A 379 -59.57 37.52 31.49
N ARG A 380 -59.17 38.42 30.60
CA ARG A 380 -57.98 38.31 29.80
C ARG A 380 -56.67 38.21 30.58
N ILE A 381 -56.58 39.01 31.70
CA ILE A 381 -55.46 38.92 32.64
C ILE A 381 -55.38 37.53 33.28
N HIS A 382 -56.49 36.93 33.68
CA HIS A 382 -56.51 35.58 34.22
C HIS A 382 -56.05 34.54 33.22
N GLU A 383 -56.44 34.64 31.93
CA GLU A 383 -56.02 33.75 30.86
C GLU A 383 -54.48 33.84 30.63
N LEU A 384 -53.92 35.03 30.59
CA LEU A 384 -52.50 35.27 30.43
C LEU A 384 -51.69 34.78 31.64
N GLN A 385 -52.19 35.02 32.86
CA GLN A 385 -51.53 34.50 34.07
C GLN A 385 -51.46 32.96 34.06
N SER A 386 -52.54 32.28 33.66
CA SER A 386 -52.59 30.84 33.56
C SER A 386 -51.56 30.30 32.55
N LYS A 387 -51.39 30.97 31.40
CA LYS A 387 -50.37 30.57 30.40
C LYS A 387 -48.94 30.77 30.94
N ILE A 388 -48.68 31.82 31.64
CA ILE A 388 -47.38 32.10 32.27
C ILE A 388 -47.05 31.04 33.32
N ASP A 389 -48.03 30.68 34.16
CA ASP A 389 -47.88 29.66 35.20
C ASP A 389 -47.67 28.27 34.58
N GLU A 390 -48.35 27.95 33.45
CA GLU A 390 -48.14 26.71 32.71
C GLU A 390 -46.71 26.62 32.16
N TYR A 391 -46.19 27.70 31.58
CA TYR A 391 -44.82 27.76 31.09
C TYR A 391 -43.79 27.50 32.19
N GLN A 392 -43.96 28.15 33.36
CA GLN A 392 -43.10 27.94 34.50
C GLN A 392 -43.17 26.50 35.04
N THR A 393 -44.38 25.93 35.10
CA THR A 393 -44.61 24.55 35.57
C THR A 393 -43.97 23.51 34.64
N LYS A 394 -44.04 23.72 33.31
CA LYS A 394 -43.38 22.84 32.32
C LYS A 394 -41.86 22.82 32.51
N ASN A 395 -41.25 23.97 32.75
CA ASN A 395 -39.80 24.05 32.98
C ASN A 395 -39.41 23.35 34.30
N TYR A 396 -40.17 23.48 35.35
CA TYR A 396 -39.93 22.81 36.63
C TYR A 396 -40.12 21.29 36.53
N LYS A 397 -41.12 20.82 35.77
CA LYS A 397 -41.36 19.39 35.53
C LYS A 397 -40.23 18.75 34.74
N LYS A 398 -39.69 19.44 33.72
CA LYS A 398 -38.56 18.96 32.93
C LYS A 398 -37.30 18.70 33.79
N LEU A 399 -36.98 19.62 34.68
CA LEU A 399 -35.86 19.48 35.63
C LEU A 399 -36.04 18.27 36.55
N ASN A 400 -37.27 18.06 37.07
CA ASN A 400 -37.59 16.92 37.93
C ASN A 400 -37.50 15.59 37.19
N ASP A 401 -37.93 15.52 35.93
CA ASP A 401 -37.85 14.30 35.11
C ASP A 401 -36.39 13.93 34.83
N VAL A 402 -35.50 14.88 34.56
CA VAL A 402 -34.06 14.65 34.41
C VAL A 402 -33.45 14.11 35.70
N ASN A 403 -33.74 14.75 36.84
CA ASN A 403 -33.24 14.29 38.11
C ASN A 403 -33.75 12.88 38.48
N LEU A 404 -34.98 12.56 38.10
CA LEU A 404 -35.54 11.21 38.32
C LEU A 404 -34.84 10.14 37.47
N ARG A 405 -34.51 10.45 36.20
CA ARG A 405 -33.73 9.52 35.35
C ARG A 405 -32.33 9.28 35.90
N LEU A 406 -31.63 10.34 36.28
CA LEU A 406 -30.31 10.27 36.88
C LEU A 406 -30.29 9.39 38.15
N THR A 407 -31.24 9.60 39.06
CA THR A 407 -31.31 8.86 40.35
C THR A 407 -31.79 7.42 40.21
N LYS A 408 -32.47 7.04 39.11
CA LYS A 408 -32.90 5.67 38.82
C LYS A 408 -31.82 4.84 38.13
N SER A 409 -30.73 5.42 37.62
CA SER A 409 -29.69 4.72 36.91
C SER A 409 -28.94 3.74 37.81
N GLU A 410 -28.50 2.60 37.22
CA GLU A 410 -27.75 1.58 37.95
C GLU A 410 -26.40 2.11 38.48
N ILE A 411 -25.74 2.99 37.74
CA ILE A 411 -24.48 3.58 38.19
C ILE A 411 -24.71 4.52 39.40
N TYR A 412 -25.80 5.30 39.45
CA TYR A 412 -26.14 6.11 40.62
C TYR A 412 -26.38 5.23 41.85
N LYS A 413 -27.12 4.11 41.71
CA LYS A 413 -27.34 3.12 42.76
C LYS A 413 -26.03 2.54 43.27
N HIS A 414 -25.11 2.15 42.38
CA HIS A 414 -23.80 1.64 42.74
C HIS A 414 -23.03 2.61 43.64
N PHE A 415 -22.98 3.91 43.32
CA PHE A 415 -22.37 4.93 44.15
C PHE A 415 -23.09 5.11 45.49
N ARG A 416 -24.41 4.97 45.51
CA ARG A 416 -25.22 5.03 46.78
C ARG A 416 -24.96 3.83 47.67
N ASP A 417 -24.89 2.61 47.12
CA ASP A 417 -24.63 1.39 47.85
C ASP A 417 -23.22 1.39 48.44
N TYR A 418 -22.24 1.95 47.70
CA TYR A 418 -20.90 2.19 48.24
C TYR A 418 -20.91 3.08 49.48
N CYS A 419 -21.69 4.13 49.49
CA CYS A 419 -21.83 4.99 50.70
C CYS A 419 -22.41 4.25 51.92
N LEU A 420 -23.26 3.23 51.69
CA LEU A 420 -23.87 2.46 52.75
C LEU A 420 -22.95 1.36 53.29
N ALA A 421 -22.08 0.78 52.47
CA ALA A 421 -21.18 -0.29 52.82
C ALA A 421 -19.83 -0.22 52.08
N PRO A 422 -18.95 0.72 52.43
CA PRO A 422 -17.69 0.98 51.69
C PRO A 422 -16.71 -0.21 51.58
N HIS A 423 -16.88 -1.22 52.46
CA HIS A 423 -16.00 -2.40 52.50
C HIS A 423 -16.48 -3.55 51.60
N LYS A 424 -17.62 -3.42 50.91
CA LYS A 424 -18.22 -4.48 50.08
C LYS A 424 -18.03 -4.27 48.56
N SER A 425 -17.68 -3.10 48.15
CA SER A 425 -17.45 -2.75 46.72
C SER A 425 -16.37 -1.66 46.62
N GLU A 426 -15.79 -1.54 45.47
CA GLU A 426 -14.85 -0.46 45.15
C GLU A 426 -15.44 0.37 44.00
N ILE A 427 -15.21 1.69 44.01
CA ILE A 427 -15.54 2.57 42.89
C ILE A 427 -14.32 2.64 41.96
N THR A 428 -14.46 2.08 40.76
CA THR A 428 -13.40 2.03 39.78
C THR A 428 -13.36 3.28 38.91
N VAL A 429 -12.30 3.43 38.08
CA VAL A 429 -12.22 4.51 37.09
C VAL A 429 -13.32 4.37 36.03
N GLU A 430 -13.69 3.15 35.65
CA GLU A 430 -14.78 2.88 34.71
C GLU A 430 -16.14 3.31 35.24
N ASP A 431 -16.37 3.18 36.55
CA ASP A 431 -17.60 3.65 37.18
C ASP A 431 -17.73 5.19 37.11
N TRP A 432 -16.62 5.88 37.31
CA TRP A 432 -16.57 7.34 37.13
C TRP A 432 -16.82 7.75 35.67
N ASP A 433 -16.20 7.06 34.71
CA ASP A 433 -16.39 7.37 33.30
C ASP A 433 -17.84 7.11 32.84
N THR A 434 -18.47 6.06 33.36
CA THR A 434 -19.89 5.76 33.14
C THR A 434 -20.80 6.84 33.74
N LEU A 435 -20.52 7.30 34.94
CA LEU A 435 -21.29 8.35 35.60
C LEU A 435 -21.16 9.71 34.90
N VAL A 436 -19.94 10.04 34.46
CA VAL A 436 -19.64 11.22 33.63
C VAL A 436 -20.42 11.16 32.33
N GLY A 437 -20.38 10.01 31.61
CA GLY A 437 -21.10 9.79 30.37
C GLY A 437 -22.61 9.97 30.51
N LEU A 438 -23.21 9.42 31.57
CA LEU A 438 -24.63 9.58 31.86
C LEU A 438 -25.02 11.05 32.09
N LEU A 439 -24.26 11.74 32.90
CA LEU A 439 -24.52 13.15 33.18
C LEU A 439 -24.32 14.04 31.95
N ASN A 440 -23.32 13.75 31.13
CA ASN A 440 -23.09 14.50 29.91
C ASN A 440 -24.22 14.33 28.89
N ASN A 441 -24.87 13.15 28.86
CA ASN A 441 -26.02 12.89 28.02
C ASN A 441 -27.32 13.58 28.55
N GLU A 442 -27.53 13.59 29.84
CA GLU A 442 -28.77 14.13 30.44
C GLU A 442 -28.70 15.63 30.70
N VAL A 443 -27.52 16.20 30.98
CA VAL A 443 -27.31 17.62 31.30
C VAL A 443 -26.04 18.15 30.63
N PRO A 444 -25.98 18.27 29.29
CA PRO A 444 -24.80 18.74 28.56
C PRO A 444 -24.30 20.12 28.97
N THR A 445 -25.21 21.07 29.32
CA THR A 445 -24.85 22.41 29.78
C THR A 445 -24.05 22.40 31.08
N PHE A 446 -24.26 21.42 31.94
CA PHE A 446 -23.46 21.23 33.14
C PHE A 446 -21.99 20.92 32.79
N PHE A 447 -21.74 20.08 31.80
CA PHE A 447 -20.37 19.76 31.35
C PHE A 447 -19.73 20.92 30.59
N GLN A 448 -20.49 21.68 29.80
CA GLN A 448 -19.98 22.89 29.15
C GLN A 448 -19.50 23.91 30.19
N LEU A 449 -20.22 24.09 31.29
CA LEU A 449 -19.80 24.96 32.39
C LEU A 449 -18.49 24.48 33.03
N LEU A 450 -18.32 23.16 33.20
CA LEU A 450 -17.10 22.60 33.76
C LEU A 450 -15.93 22.66 32.76
N THR A 451 -16.17 22.46 31.46
CA THR A 451 -15.13 22.48 30.42
C THR A 451 -14.59 23.88 30.14
N VAL A 452 -15.40 24.91 30.15
CA VAL A 452 -14.95 26.31 30.06
C VAL A 452 -13.95 26.67 31.19
N ASN A 453 -14.06 26.01 32.33
CA ASN A 453 -13.22 26.24 33.50
C ASN A 453 -12.14 25.17 33.72
N THR A 454 -11.99 24.18 32.81
CA THR A 454 -11.11 22.99 33.02
C THR A 454 -9.63 23.30 33.17
N GLN A 455 -9.10 24.37 32.58
CA GLN A 455 -7.68 24.74 32.77
C GLN A 455 -7.31 25.01 34.25
N SER A 456 -8.29 25.14 35.11
CA SER A 456 -8.11 25.44 36.52
C SER A 456 -8.68 24.39 37.47
N LEU A 457 -9.52 23.43 37.02
CA LEU A 457 -10.15 22.41 37.86
C LEU A 457 -9.32 21.14 37.91
N ARG A 458 -9.11 20.60 39.13
CA ARG A 458 -8.50 19.29 39.33
C ARG A 458 -9.55 18.19 39.17
N LYS A 459 -9.15 16.96 38.93
CA LYS A 459 -10.03 15.77 38.81
C LYS A 459 -10.97 15.65 40.02
N LEU A 460 -10.46 15.89 41.22
CA LEU A 460 -11.25 15.92 42.47
C LEU A 460 -12.33 17.00 42.45
N ASP A 461 -12.04 18.19 41.93
CA ASP A 461 -12.97 19.29 41.83
C ASP A 461 -14.16 18.98 40.92
N ILE A 462 -13.88 18.28 39.80
CA ILE A 462 -14.90 17.83 38.84
C ILE A 462 -15.80 16.76 39.48
N TYR A 463 -15.20 15.75 40.11
CA TYR A 463 -15.93 14.69 40.81
C TYR A 463 -16.85 15.25 41.91
N LEU A 464 -16.39 16.25 42.66
CA LEU A 464 -17.21 16.91 43.66
C LEU A 464 -18.40 17.63 43.01
N CYS A 465 -18.20 18.35 41.91
CA CYS A 465 -19.31 19.00 41.18
C CYS A 465 -20.36 17.99 40.71
N ILE A 466 -19.91 16.83 40.19
CA ILE A 466 -20.78 15.72 39.73
C ILE A 466 -21.63 15.19 40.89
N LEU A 467 -21.01 14.87 42.01
CA LEU A 467 -21.71 14.35 43.20
C LEU A 467 -22.72 15.35 43.76
N VAL A 468 -22.38 16.65 43.82
CA VAL A 468 -23.30 17.71 44.23
C VAL A 468 -24.47 17.84 43.26
N ARG A 469 -24.23 17.76 41.94
CA ARG A 469 -25.29 17.78 40.91
C ARG A 469 -26.25 16.60 41.02
N LEU A 470 -25.76 15.45 41.47
CA LEU A 470 -26.52 14.23 41.72
C LEU A 470 -27.17 14.19 43.14
N HIS A 471 -27.16 15.29 43.88
CA HIS A 471 -27.77 15.43 45.20
C HIS A 471 -27.18 14.52 46.31
N PHE A 472 -25.91 14.07 46.18
CA PHE A 472 -25.22 13.36 47.25
C PHE A 472 -25.00 14.27 48.44
N GLN A 473 -25.23 13.74 49.66
CA GLN A 473 -25.04 14.51 50.88
C GLN A 473 -23.54 14.70 51.17
N PRO A 474 -23.16 15.74 51.92
CA PRO A 474 -21.76 15.99 52.30
C PRO A 474 -21.06 14.80 52.93
N LYS A 475 -21.77 13.98 53.69
CA LYS A 475 -21.28 12.76 54.31
C LYS A 475 -20.98 11.69 53.24
N ASP A 476 -21.88 11.52 52.27
CA ASP A 476 -21.69 10.56 51.16
C ASP A 476 -20.51 10.98 50.29
N ILE A 477 -20.40 12.28 49.98
CA ILE A 477 -19.28 12.83 49.19
C ILE A 477 -17.94 12.58 49.88
N SER A 478 -17.89 12.73 51.22
CA SER A 478 -16.67 12.49 51.99
C SER A 478 -16.22 11.04 51.93
N ILE A 479 -17.17 10.10 51.92
CA ILE A 479 -16.89 8.66 51.78
C ILE A 479 -16.41 8.32 50.36
N ILE A 480 -17.09 8.82 49.32
CA ILE A 480 -16.76 8.54 47.92
C ILE A 480 -15.40 9.11 47.51
N LEU A 481 -15.07 10.30 47.97
CA LEU A 481 -13.82 11.00 47.60
C LEU A 481 -12.67 10.76 48.58
N ASP A 482 -12.90 9.98 49.65
CA ASP A 482 -11.94 9.69 50.72
C ASP A 482 -11.31 10.98 51.31
N ILE A 483 -12.17 11.96 51.66
CA ILE A 483 -11.78 13.23 52.26
C ILE A 483 -12.68 13.57 53.46
N SER A 484 -12.23 14.43 54.35
CA SER A 484 -13.03 14.83 55.50
C SER A 484 -14.25 15.68 55.08
N GLN A 485 -15.36 15.66 55.88
CA GLN A 485 -16.53 16.49 55.62
C GLN A 485 -16.23 18.00 55.70
N SER A 486 -15.24 18.39 56.50
CA SER A 486 -14.75 19.76 56.57
C SER A 486 -14.09 20.19 55.25
N GLU A 487 -13.28 19.32 54.64
CA GLU A 487 -12.66 19.53 53.32
C GLU A 487 -13.71 19.64 52.21
N VAL A 488 -14.74 18.77 52.19
CA VAL A 488 -15.88 18.87 51.27
C VAL A 488 -16.51 20.28 51.35
N SER A 489 -16.69 20.83 52.55
CA SER A 489 -17.28 22.15 52.76
C SER A 489 -16.37 23.29 52.29
N VAL A 490 -15.06 23.17 52.49
CA VAL A 490 -14.04 24.12 52.01
C VAL A 490 -13.97 24.11 50.50
N LEU A 491 -13.94 22.91 49.89
CA LEU A 491 -13.87 22.72 48.44
C LEU A 491 -15.10 23.34 47.75
N ARG A 492 -16.32 23.12 48.28
CA ARG A 492 -17.55 23.73 47.71
C ARG A 492 -17.53 25.23 47.72
N ARG A 493 -17.10 25.89 48.83
CA ARG A 493 -16.95 27.35 48.87
C ARG A 493 -15.90 27.85 47.88
N ARG A 494 -14.76 27.16 47.76
CA ARG A 494 -13.73 27.49 46.78
C ARG A 494 -14.25 27.37 45.35
N LEU A 495 -15.01 26.34 45.05
CA LEU A 495 -15.58 26.10 43.72
C LEU A 495 -16.70 27.08 43.38
N LEU A 496 -17.49 27.54 44.37
CA LEU A 496 -18.45 28.60 44.15
C LEU A 496 -17.77 29.86 43.60
N LYS A 497 -16.66 30.27 44.21
CA LYS A 497 -15.89 31.43 43.74
C LYS A 497 -15.24 31.17 42.38
N LYS A 498 -14.70 29.96 42.18
CA LYS A 498 -13.94 29.60 41.01
C LYS A 498 -14.82 29.43 39.75
N ILE A 499 -15.99 28.79 39.85
CA ILE A 499 -16.89 28.47 38.73
C ILE A 499 -17.88 29.61 38.46
N PHE A 500 -18.45 30.20 39.51
CA PHE A 500 -19.53 31.17 39.40
C PHE A 500 -19.10 32.61 39.71
N ASN A 501 -17.82 32.81 40.05
CA ASN A 501 -17.28 34.11 40.48
C ASN A 501 -18.13 34.80 41.58
N CYS A 502 -18.65 34.00 42.54
CA CYS A 502 -19.52 34.48 43.63
C CYS A 502 -18.93 34.09 44.99
N ASP A 503 -19.01 34.96 45.96
CA ASP A 503 -18.74 34.63 47.35
C ASP A 503 -20.05 34.15 48.02
N GLY A 504 -19.96 33.13 48.91
CA GLY A 504 -21.14 32.57 49.58
C GLY A 504 -20.81 31.29 50.37
N SER A 505 -21.85 30.63 50.82
CA SER A 505 -21.78 29.39 51.61
C SER A 505 -21.67 28.14 50.70
N ALA A 506 -21.29 27.00 51.28
CA ALA A 506 -21.33 25.71 50.57
C ALA A 506 -22.75 25.34 50.06
N LYS A 507 -23.81 25.81 50.77
CA LYS A 507 -25.21 25.61 50.34
C LYS A 507 -25.55 26.43 49.08
N ASP A 508 -24.94 27.59 48.91
CA ASP A 508 -25.16 28.42 47.71
C ASP A 508 -24.50 27.78 46.47
N PHE A 509 -23.37 27.10 46.65
CA PHE A 509 -22.77 26.27 45.62
C PHE A 509 -23.71 25.13 45.21
N ASP A 510 -24.25 24.40 46.19
CA ASP A 510 -25.15 23.27 45.93
C ASP A 510 -26.39 23.76 45.13
N LYS A 511 -27.03 24.86 45.54
CA LYS A 511 -28.17 25.42 44.83
C LYS A 511 -27.85 25.77 43.37
N LYS A 512 -26.70 26.40 43.11
CA LYS A 512 -26.30 26.80 41.78
C LYS A 512 -25.99 25.59 40.88
N ILE A 513 -25.26 24.59 41.37
CA ILE A 513 -24.94 23.36 40.65
C ILE A 513 -26.19 22.52 40.35
N GLN A 514 -27.09 22.39 41.34
CA GLN A 514 -28.32 21.60 41.23
C GLN A 514 -29.39 22.22 40.34
N SER A 515 -29.39 23.55 40.18
CA SER A 515 -30.31 24.26 39.31
C SER A 515 -29.94 24.27 37.84
N ILE A 516 -28.76 23.75 37.46
CA ILE A 516 -28.34 23.64 36.06
C ILE A 516 -29.20 22.60 35.34
N SER A 517 -29.94 23.02 34.34
CA SER A 517 -30.79 22.22 33.47
C SER A 517 -30.59 22.62 32.01
N ASP A 518 -30.84 21.71 31.12
CA ASP A 518 -30.86 21.97 29.66
C ASP A 518 -32.23 22.41 29.18
#